data_4791680cf5bd28aad8d69f6efd430b1a
#
_entry.id   4791680cf5bd28aad8d69f6efd430b1a
#
_cell.length_a   1.000
_cell.length_b   1.000
_cell.length_c   1.000
_cell.angle_alpha   90.00
_cell.angle_beta   90.00
_cell.angle_gamma   90.00
#
_symmetry.space_group_name_H-M   'P 1'
#
loop_
_entity.id
_entity.type
_entity.pdbx_description
1 polymer ?
#
loop_
_entity_poly.entity_id
_entity_poly.type
_entity_poly.pdbx_seq_one_letter_code
_entity_poly.pdbx_strand_id
1 'polypeptide(L)'
;MKNIKQTLIIILICLFSKLSYTQDWGNLNRFKKENITLMNVENNEDRVVFMGNSITEGWLNYRPNFFRDNPYVNRGISGQTTPQMLIRFRQDVIKLKPSVVVILAGINDIAGNTGPSTIEMIADNIISMSEMAQANKIKVIICSVLPAYNFPWNPSLEPAEKVIKLNKLLKSYTKENGLVYADYFSAMVNNVNGLKEELGNDPVHPNESGYIIMEPIIQKAIKELL
;
A
#
# COMPACT_ATOMS: atom_id res chain seq x y z
N MET A 1 53.37 -11.79 -16.64
CA MET A 1 52.15 -12.49 -16.17
C MET A 1 51.48 -11.86 -14.94
N LYS A 2 52.24 -11.37 -13.92
CA LYS A 2 51.66 -10.75 -12.71
C LYS A 2 50.87 -9.47 -13.02
N ASN A 3 51.35 -8.61 -13.90
CA ASN A 3 50.72 -7.36 -14.27
C ASN A 3 49.42 -7.51 -15.09
N ILE A 4 49.35 -8.56 -15.95
CA ILE A 4 48.17 -8.87 -16.75
C ILE A 4 46.99 -9.31 -15.86
N LYS A 5 47.28 -10.14 -14.81
CA LYS A 5 46.26 -10.56 -13.83
C LYS A 5 45.70 -9.38 -13.03
N GLN A 6 46.56 -8.45 -12.60
CA GLN A 6 46.13 -7.25 -11.87
C GLN A 6 45.29 -6.32 -12.76
N THR A 7 45.68 -6.11 -14.03
CA THR A 7 44.92 -5.31 -14.99
C THR A 7 43.56 -5.93 -15.29
N LEU A 8 43.46 -7.25 -15.45
CA LEU A 8 42.20 -7.97 -15.63
C LEU A 8 41.26 -7.85 -14.42
N ILE A 9 41.80 -7.93 -13.19
CA ILE A 9 41.02 -7.75 -11.95
C ILE A 9 40.45 -6.31 -11.85
N ILE A 10 41.25 -5.30 -12.18
CA ILE A 10 40.81 -3.90 -12.17
C ILE A 10 39.73 -3.65 -13.22
N ILE A 11 39.88 -4.20 -14.43
CA ILE A 11 38.86 -4.10 -15.50
C ILE A 11 37.55 -4.80 -15.04
N LEU A 12 37.64 -5.96 -14.41
CA LEU A 12 36.47 -6.69 -13.89
C LEU A 12 35.75 -5.90 -12.79
N ILE A 13 36.48 -5.27 -11.86
CA ILE A 13 35.91 -4.41 -10.81
C ILE A 13 35.24 -3.17 -11.43
N CYS A 14 35.87 -2.53 -12.42
CA CYS A 14 35.29 -1.39 -13.12
C CYS A 14 34.06 -1.74 -13.96
N LEU A 15 33.96 -2.96 -14.51
CA LEU A 15 32.77 -3.44 -15.20
C LEU A 15 31.60 -3.69 -14.24
N PHE A 16 31.87 -4.24 -13.06
CA PHE A 16 30.84 -4.43 -12.02
C PHE A 16 30.37 -3.12 -11.43
N SER A 17 31.23 -2.09 -11.27
CA SER A 17 30.83 -0.79 -10.73
C SER A 17 29.93 0.02 -11.67
N LYS A 18 29.91 -0.27 -12.97
CA LYS A 18 29.03 0.38 -13.94
C LYS A 18 27.61 -0.20 -13.99
N LEU A 19 27.37 -1.34 -13.32
CA LEU A 19 26.06 -2.00 -13.26
C LEU A 19 25.26 -1.70 -12.00
N SER A 20 25.78 -0.89 -11.08
CA SER A 20 24.99 -0.40 -9.96
C SER A 20 24.18 0.83 -10.37
N TYR A 21 23.17 0.64 -11.22
CA TYR A 21 22.04 1.56 -11.22
C TYR A 21 21.45 1.49 -9.82
N THR A 22 21.42 2.63 -9.14
CA THR A 22 20.62 2.74 -7.92
C THR A 22 19.18 2.40 -8.29
N GLN A 23 18.75 1.21 -7.91
CA GLN A 23 17.39 0.77 -8.18
C GLN A 23 16.45 1.77 -7.51
N ASP A 24 15.46 2.28 -8.23
CA ASP A 24 14.38 3.09 -7.68
C ASP A 24 13.49 2.19 -6.80
N TRP A 25 14.00 1.85 -5.61
CA TRP A 25 13.39 0.88 -4.71
C TRP A 25 11.99 1.29 -4.26
N GLY A 26 11.75 2.59 -4.11
CA GLY A 26 10.44 3.15 -3.79
C GLY A 26 9.53 3.28 -5.01
N ASN A 27 10.03 3.03 -6.23
CA ASN A 27 9.35 3.26 -7.50
C ASN A 27 8.83 4.71 -7.65
N LEU A 28 9.70 5.67 -7.33
CA LEU A 28 9.39 7.10 -7.27
C LEU A 28 9.00 7.69 -8.63
N ASN A 29 9.39 7.03 -9.72
CA ASN A 29 9.07 7.46 -11.08
C ASN A 29 7.68 7.01 -11.55
N ARG A 30 7.03 6.04 -10.86
CA ARG A 30 5.77 5.42 -11.29
C ARG A 30 4.66 6.43 -11.57
N PHE A 31 4.45 7.37 -10.65
CA PHE A 31 3.38 8.38 -10.74
C PHE A 31 3.89 9.81 -10.99
N LYS A 32 5.20 9.98 -11.25
CA LYS A 32 5.83 11.31 -11.35
C LYS A 32 5.11 12.25 -12.33
N LYS A 33 4.79 11.76 -13.53
CA LYS A 33 4.12 12.57 -14.58
C LYS A 33 2.71 12.94 -14.17
N GLU A 34 1.94 11.98 -13.67
CA GLU A 34 0.57 12.21 -13.18
C GLU A 34 0.53 13.15 -11.99
N ASN A 35 1.47 13.00 -11.05
CA ASN A 35 1.58 13.88 -9.89
C ASN A 35 1.82 15.33 -10.32
N ILE A 36 2.69 15.58 -11.30
CA ILE A 36 2.92 16.92 -11.85
C ILE A 36 1.62 17.50 -12.42
N THR A 37 0.87 16.72 -13.19
CA THR A 37 -0.42 17.14 -13.74
C THR A 37 -1.40 17.50 -12.62
N LEU A 38 -1.56 16.63 -11.62
CA LEU A 38 -2.48 16.84 -10.49
C LEU A 38 -2.10 18.03 -9.58
N MET A 39 -0.81 18.33 -9.46
CA MET A 39 -0.34 19.50 -8.69
C MET A 39 -0.64 20.84 -9.38
N ASN A 40 -0.75 20.83 -10.72
CA ASN A 40 -1.01 22.03 -11.54
C ASN A 40 -2.51 22.29 -11.74
N VAL A 41 -3.38 21.39 -11.34
CA VAL A 41 -4.83 21.58 -11.36
C VAL A 41 -5.28 22.09 -10.01
N GLU A 42 -6.07 23.19 -9.98
CA GLU A 42 -6.72 23.65 -8.75
C GLU A 42 -7.52 22.51 -8.14
N ASN A 43 -7.28 22.25 -6.86
CA ASN A 43 -8.03 21.24 -6.12
C ASN A 43 -9.33 21.86 -5.61
N ASN A 44 -10.32 21.96 -6.49
CA ASN A 44 -11.65 22.52 -6.19
C ASN A 44 -12.63 21.48 -5.62
N GLU A 45 -12.19 20.22 -5.56
CA GLU A 45 -12.96 19.09 -5.03
C GLU A 45 -12.18 18.42 -3.90
N ASP A 46 -12.90 17.70 -3.04
CA ASP A 46 -12.34 16.95 -1.92
C ASP A 46 -11.55 15.73 -2.40
N ARG A 47 -10.35 15.98 -2.94
CA ARG A 47 -9.46 14.92 -3.43
C ARG A 47 -9.16 13.89 -2.35
N VAL A 48 -9.36 12.62 -2.69
CA VAL A 48 -9.00 11.47 -1.84
C VAL A 48 -7.92 10.66 -2.53
N VAL A 49 -6.79 10.42 -1.84
CA VAL A 49 -5.70 9.59 -2.35
C VAL A 49 -5.75 8.21 -1.71
N PHE A 50 -5.80 7.17 -2.53
CA PHE A 50 -5.75 5.77 -2.11
C PHE A 50 -4.31 5.27 -2.21
N MET A 51 -3.62 5.20 -1.09
CA MET A 51 -2.24 4.72 -0.96
C MET A 51 -2.23 3.23 -0.64
N GLY A 52 -1.55 2.42 -1.46
CA GLY A 52 -1.55 0.98 -1.24
C GLY A 52 -0.66 0.17 -2.18
N ASN A 53 -0.94 -1.11 -2.26
CA ASN A 53 -0.22 -2.12 -3.04
C ASN A 53 -1.05 -2.64 -4.24
N SER A 54 -0.88 -3.92 -4.62
CA SER A 54 -1.63 -4.58 -5.71
C SER A 54 -3.14 -4.55 -5.49
N ILE A 55 -3.63 -4.64 -4.26
CA ILE A 55 -5.06 -4.58 -3.96
C ILE A 55 -5.61 -3.20 -4.30
N THR A 56 -4.89 -2.13 -4.03
CA THR A 56 -5.27 -0.78 -4.42
C THR A 56 -5.11 -0.56 -5.93
N GLU A 57 -3.99 -0.98 -6.53
CA GLU A 57 -3.74 -0.85 -7.98
C GLU A 57 -4.79 -1.62 -8.79
N GLY A 58 -5.07 -2.87 -8.42
CA GLY A 58 -6.01 -3.76 -9.10
C GLY A 58 -7.46 -3.27 -9.10
N TRP A 59 -7.84 -2.40 -8.17
CA TRP A 59 -9.18 -1.82 -8.13
C TRP A 59 -9.55 -1.11 -9.44
N LEU A 60 -8.57 -0.45 -10.08
CA LEU A 60 -8.77 0.20 -11.39
C LEU A 60 -9.13 -0.79 -12.51
N ASN A 61 -8.70 -2.04 -12.43
CA ASN A 61 -8.98 -3.05 -13.44
C ASN A 61 -10.41 -3.56 -13.36
N TYR A 62 -10.97 -3.68 -12.15
CA TYR A 62 -12.30 -4.23 -11.91
C TYR A 62 -13.38 -3.15 -11.82
N ARG A 63 -13.05 -2.01 -11.21
CA ARG A 63 -14.02 -0.96 -10.89
C ARG A 63 -13.48 0.44 -11.26
N PRO A 64 -13.11 0.68 -12.55
CA PRO A 64 -12.50 1.96 -12.97
C PRO A 64 -13.42 3.17 -12.70
N ASN A 65 -14.74 2.96 -12.77
CA ASN A 65 -15.73 4.00 -12.53
C ASN A 65 -15.69 4.52 -11.09
N PHE A 66 -15.34 3.67 -10.12
CA PHE A 66 -15.21 4.07 -8.72
C PHE A 66 -14.20 5.23 -8.54
N PHE A 67 -13.14 5.24 -9.34
CA PHE A 67 -12.15 6.33 -9.33
C PHE A 67 -12.51 7.47 -10.28
N ARG A 68 -13.05 7.16 -11.47
CA ARG A 68 -13.37 8.15 -12.48
C ARG A 68 -14.53 9.06 -12.09
N ASP A 69 -15.54 8.49 -11.43
CA ASP A 69 -16.79 9.19 -11.11
C ASP A 69 -16.72 9.90 -9.72
N ASN A 70 -15.53 9.89 -9.08
CA ASN A 70 -15.25 10.54 -7.81
C ASN A 70 -13.89 11.26 -7.86
N PRO A 71 -13.60 12.22 -6.99
CA PRO A 71 -12.30 12.90 -6.91
C PRO A 71 -11.23 12.00 -6.27
N TYR A 72 -11.17 10.74 -6.70
CA TYR A 72 -10.28 9.72 -6.14
C TYR A 72 -9.05 9.51 -7.00
N VAL A 73 -7.90 9.44 -6.35
CA VAL A 73 -6.59 9.22 -6.99
C VAL A 73 -6.02 7.90 -6.49
N ASN A 74 -5.83 6.94 -7.39
CA ASN A 74 -5.21 5.66 -7.07
C ASN A 74 -3.68 5.80 -7.05
N ARG A 75 -3.05 5.37 -5.96
CA ARG A 75 -1.60 5.32 -5.75
C ARG A 75 -1.17 3.93 -5.25
N GLY A 76 -1.83 2.89 -5.80
CA GLY A 76 -1.44 1.50 -5.63
C GLY A 76 -0.24 1.13 -6.50
N ILE A 77 0.70 0.35 -5.95
CA ILE A 77 1.81 -0.27 -6.69
C ILE A 77 1.94 -1.72 -6.25
N SER A 78 1.77 -2.65 -7.18
CA SER A 78 1.84 -4.09 -6.92
C SER A 78 3.15 -4.50 -6.26
N GLY A 79 3.06 -5.41 -5.28
CA GLY A 79 4.19 -5.98 -4.57
C GLY A 79 4.80 -5.09 -3.49
N GLN A 80 4.43 -3.81 -3.40
CA GLN A 80 5.05 -2.89 -2.44
C GLN A 80 4.71 -3.21 -0.99
N THR A 81 5.74 -3.03 -0.17
CA THR A 81 5.71 -3.11 1.29
C THR A 81 5.61 -1.70 1.92
N THR A 82 5.32 -1.66 3.20
CA THR A 82 5.13 -0.39 3.93
C THR A 82 6.34 0.55 3.90
N PRO A 83 7.62 0.09 4.01
CA PRO A 83 8.77 1.01 3.89
C PRO A 83 8.89 1.62 2.47
N GLN A 84 8.55 0.89 1.41
CA GLN A 84 8.52 1.45 0.06
C GLN A 84 7.44 2.52 -0.10
N MET A 85 6.25 2.30 0.48
CA MET A 85 5.17 3.27 0.50
C MET A 85 5.56 4.53 1.29
N LEU A 86 6.22 4.36 2.44
CA LEU A 86 6.71 5.46 3.27
C LEU A 86 7.67 6.39 2.50
N ILE A 87 8.61 5.82 1.72
CA ILE A 87 9.56 6.59 0.91
C ILE A 87 8.85 7.46 -0.12
N ARG A 88 7.81 6.95 -0.80
CA ARG A 88 7.08 7.70 -1.84
C ARG A 88 5.91 8.53 -1.31
N PHE A 89 5.57 8.42 -0.03
CA PHE A 89 4.38 9.05 0.56
C PHE A 89 4.34 10.56 0.37
N ARG A 90 5.48 11.23 0.50
CA ARG A 90 5.53 12.69 0.32
C ARG A 90 5.17 13.12 -1.09
N GLN A 91 5.68 12.43 -2.12
CA GLN A 91 5.41 12.83 -3.51
C GLN A 91 4.05 12.37 -4.00
N ASP A 92 3.57 11.21 -3.55
CA ASP A 92 2.37 10.56 -4.08
C ASP A 92 1.11 10.92 -3.27
N VAL A 93 1.28 11.50 -2.07
CA VAL A 93 0.18 11.93 -1.19
C VAL A 93 0.32 13.40 -0.80
N ILE A 94 1.35 13.75 -0.02
CA ILE A 94 1.45 15.07 0.62
C ILE A 94 1.45 16.20 -0.40
N LYS A 95 2.24 16.08 -1.47
CA LYS A 95 2.34 17.11 -2.53
C LYS A 95 1.05 17.26 -3.35
N LEU A 96 0.19 16.25 -3.36
CA LEU A 96 -1.10 16.31 -4.04
C LEU A 96 -2.17 17.06 -3.22
N LYS A 97 -1.86 17.38 -1.96
CA LYS A 97 -2.73 18.11 -1.03
C LYS A 97 -4.17 17.56 -0.99
N PRO A 98 -4.37 16.25 -0.75
CA PRO A 98 -5.72 15.70 -0.67
C PRO A 98 -6.41 16.14 0.63
N SER A 99 -7.74 16.13 0.63
CA SER A 99 -8.55 16.27 1.86
C SER A 99 -8.42 15.03 2.75
N VAL A 100 -8.34 13.84 2.10
CA VAL A 100 -8.28 12.55 2.79
C VAL A 100 -7.23 11.64 2.13
N VAL A 101 -6.50 10.87 2.93
CA VAL A 101 -5.71 9.72 2.47
C VAL A 101 -6.30 8.43 3.04
N VAL A 102 -6.46 7.43 2.17
CA VAL A 102 -6.83 6.05 2.51
C VAL A 102 -5.57 5.20 2.43
N ILE A 103 -5.21 4.52 3.51
CA ILE A 103 -4.00 3.69 3.59
C ILE A 103 -4.40 2.22 3.74
N LEU A 104 -4.07 1.41 2.73
CA LEU A 104 -4.24 -0.05 2.74
C LEU A 104 -2.89 -0.72 2.48
N ALA A 105 -2.25 -1.24 3.51
CA ALA A 105 -0.89 -1.75 3.46
C ALA A 105 -0.62 -2.86 4.49
N GLY A 106 0.44 -3.66 4.30
CA GLY A 106 0.96 -4.61 5.28
C GLY A 106 0.97 -6.07 4.81
N ILE A 107 0.12 -6.48 3.86
CA ILE A 107 0.07 -7.89 3.43
C ILE A 107 1.39 -8.35 2.77
N ASN A 108 2.04 -7.49 1.98
CA ASN A 108 3.30 -7.80 1.31
C ASN A 108 4.50 -7.82 2.28
N ASP A 109 4.41 -7.07 3.36
CA ASP A 109 5.38 -7.12 4.47
C ASP A 109 5.27 -8.48 5.18
N ILE A 110 4.04 -8.93 5.48
CA ILE A 110 3.76 -10.24 6.05
C ILE A 110 4.25 -11.37 5.12
N ALA A 111 4.12 -11.17 3.80
CA ALA A 111 4.62 -12.09 2.78
C ALA A 111 6.15 -12.07 2.63
N GLY A 112 6.85 -11.08 3.22
CA GLY A 112 8.30 -10.97 3.19
C GLY A 112 8.87 -10.45 1.87
N ASN A 113 8.09 -9.69 1.08
CA ASN A 113 8.49 -9.23 -0.26
C ASN A 113 9.79 -8.40 -0.28
N THR A 114 10.11 -7.71 0.80
CA THR A 114 11.37 -6.94 0.94
C THR A 114 12.23 -7.42 2.12
N GLY A 115 12.02 -8.67 2.54
CA GLY A 115 12.69 -9.28 3.68
C GLY A 115 11.79 -9.42 4.91
N PRO A 116 12.30 -10.00 6.00
CA PRO A 116 11.52 -10.24 7.21
C PRO A 116 11.12 -8.91 7.88
N SER A 117 9.85 -8.85 8.31
CA SER A 117 9.29 -7.73 9.06
C SER A 117 8.51 -8.22 10.27
N THR A 118 8.61 -7.52 11.40
CA THR A 118 7.72 -7.76 12.53
C THR A 118 6.39 -7.02 12.34
N ILE A 119 5.37 -7.41 13.06
CA ILE A 119 4.06 -6.74 13.01
C ILE A 119 4.16 -5.29 13.48
N GLU A 120 5.00 -5.03 14.47
CA GLU A 120 5.28 -3.71 15.01
C GLU A 120 5.95 -2.82 13.94
N MET A 121 6.98 -3.31 13.23
CA MET A 121 7.63 -2.57 12.14
C MET A 121 6.64 -2.18 11.03
N ILE A 122 5.72 -3.08 10.69
CA ILE A 122 4.67 -2.81 9.70
C ILE A 122 3.72 -1.72 10.21
N ALA A 123 3.26 -1.85 11.45
CA ALA A 123 2.41 -0.85 12.09
C ALA A 123 3.10 0.52 12.18
N ASP A 124 4.37 0.58 12.60
CA ASP A 124 5.15 1.81 12.73
C ASP A 124 5.28 2.57 11.39
N ASN A 125 5.46 1.86 10.28
CA ASN A 125 5.49 2.48 8.94
C ASN A 125 4.13 3.08 8.56
N ILE A 126 3.01 2.39 8.86
CA ILE A 126 1.66 2.89 8.61
C ILE A 126 1.35 4.09 9.50
N ILE A 127 1.72 4.02 10.77
CA ILE A 127 1.60 5.11 11.75
C ILE A 127 2.39 6.33 11.28
N SER A 128 3.65 6.15 10.86
CA SER A 128 4.48 7.24 10.33
C SER A 128 3.85 7.92 9.11
N MET A 129 3.25 7.16 8.19
CA MET A 129 2.49 7.74 7.06
C MET A 129 1.28 8.53 7.56
N SER A 130 0.56 8.03 8.56
CA SER A 130 -0.58 8.68 9.18
C SER A 130 -0.18 10.01 9.84
N GLU A 131 0.88 10.01 10.65
CA GLU A 131 1.40 11.19 11.32
C GLU A 131 1.89 12.25 10.31
N MET A 132 2.58 11.83 9.24
CA MET A 132 2.95 12.74 8.16
C MET A 132 1.73 13.37 7.48
N ALA A 133 0.65 12.62 7.26
CA ALA A 133 -0.58 13.15 6.70
C ALA A 133 -1.22 14.19 7.63
N GLN A 134 -1.38 13.85 8.92
CA GLN A 134 -1.96 14.73 9.93
C GLN A 134 -1.17 16.02 10.10
N ALA A 135 0.18 15.94 10.13
CA ALA A 135 1.07 17.12 10.19
C ALA A 135 0.90 18.05 8.97
N ASN A 136 0.37 17.54 7.86
CA ASN A 136 0.04 18.31 6.65
C ASN A 136 -1.47 18.60 6.52
N LYS A 137 -2.25 18.44 7.60
CA LYS A 137 -3.71 18.70 7.67
C LYS A 137 -4.53 17.81 6.73
N ILE A 138 -4.02 16.62 6.40
CA ILE A 138 -4.72 15.61 5.61
C ILE A 138 -5.41 14.66 6.58
N LYS A 139 -6.70 14.45 6.41
CA LYS A 139 -7.49 13.49 7.20
C LYS A 139 -7.09 12.07 6.79
N VAL A 140 -7.10 11.12 7.73
CA VAL A 140 -6.57 9.77 7.51
C VAL A 140 -7.63 8.71 7.76
N ILE A 141 -7.72 7.78 6.81
CA ILE A 141 -8.43 6.50 6.97
C ILE A 141 -7.39 5.39 6.91
N ILE A 142 -7.31 4.58 7.97
CA ILE A 142 -6.51 3.35 7.96
C ILE A 142 -7.45 2.18 7.72
N CYS A 143 -7.16 1.39 6.67
CA CYS A 143 -7.93 0.21 6.35
C CYS A 143 -7.38 -1.02 7.07
N SER A 144 -8.25 -1.95 7.43
CA SER A 144 -7.81 -3.29 7.80
C SER A 144 -7.10 -3.94 6.60
N VAL A 145 -6.03 -4.68 6.85
CA VAL A 145 -5.49 -5.64 5.89
C VAL A 145 -6.56 -6.71 5.64
N LEU A 146 -6.75 -7.08 4.37
CA LEU A 146 -7.72 -8.09 3.99
C LEU A 146 -7.36 -9.46 4.58
N PRO A 147 -8.35 -10.34 4.79
CA PRO A 147 -8.09 -11.70 5.23
C PRO A 147 -7.17 -12.45 4.26
N ALA A 148 -6.21 -13.19 4.76
CA ALA A 148 -5.38 -14.10 3.97
C ALA A 148 -5.01 -15.31 4.84
N TYR A 149 -5.35 -16.50 4.37
CA TYR A 149 -5.06 -17.75 5.06
C TYR A 149 -3.70 -18.32 4.67
N ASN A 150 -3.32 -18.20 3.41
CA ASN A 150 -2.04 -18.68 2.89
C ASN A 150 -1.54 -17.75 1.76
N PHE A 151 -0.29 -17.96 1.39
CA PHE A 151 0.32 -17.40 0.19
C PHE A 151 0.66 -18.54 -0.77
N PRO A 152 -0.03 -18.70 -1.92
CA PRO A 152 0.24 -19.79 -2.86
C PRO A 152 1.70 -19.86 -3.34
N TRP A 153 2.37 -18.71 -3.40
CA TRP A 153 3.78 -18.59 -3.79
C TRP A 153 4.76 -18.85 -2.64
N ASN A 154 4.29 -18.93 -1.39
CA ASN A 154 5.09 -19.27 -0.21
C ASN A 154 4.23 -19.98 0.85
N PRO A 155 3.89 -21.27 0.63
CA PRO A 155 2.97 -22.00 1.51
C PRO A 155 3.50 -22.22 2.95
N SER A 156 4.79 -21.96 3.21
CA SER A 156 5.36 -22.05 4.54
C SER A 156 5.00 -20.88 5.46
N LEU A 157 4.44 -19.80 4.89
CA LEU A 157 3.97 -18.64 5.65
C LEU A 157 2.49 -18.81 6.00
N GLU A 158 2.19 -18.62 7.26
CA GLU A 158 0.83 -18.61 7.83
C GLU A 158 0.42 -17.17 8.14
N PRO A 159 -0.20 -16.44 7.19
CA PRO A 159 -0.45 -15.01 7.36
C PRO A 159 -1.62 -14.69 8.30
N ALA A 160 -2.59 -15.59 8.48
CA ALA A 160 -3.87 -15.28 9.13
C ALA A 160 -3.71 -14.63 10.51
N GLU A 161 -2.95 -15.25 11.41
CA GLU A 161 -2.69 -14.70 12.75
C GLU A 161 -1.93 -13.36 12.71
N LYS A 162 -1.01 -13.21 11.77
CA LYS A 162 -0.25 -11.96 11.58
C LYS A 162 -1.16 -10.82 11.11
N VAL A 163 -2.06 -11.10 10.16
CA VAL A 163 -3.07 -10.14 9.69
C VAL A 163 -3.98 -9.70 10.83
N ILE A 164 -4.49 -10.65 11.63
CA ILE A 164 -5.33 -10.36 12.80
C ILE A 164 -4.59 -9.47 13.82
N LYS A 165 -3.33 -9.81 14.13
CA LYS A 165 -2.51 -9.02 15.06
C LYS A 165 -2.26 -7.60 14.55
N LEU A 166 -1.90 -7.45 13.26
CA LEU A 166 -1.69 -6.15 12.64
C LEU A 166 -2.99 -5.32 12.66
N ASN A 167 -4.11 -5.90 12.25
CA ASN A 167 -5.40 -5.24 12.26
C ASN A 167 -5.82 -4.78 13.67
N LYS A 168 -5.52 -5.57 14.70
CA LYS A 168 -5.76 -5.17 16.09
C LYS A 168 -4.94 -3.95 16.50
N LEU A 169 -3.65 -3.90 16.15
CA LEU A 169 -2.79 -2.74 16.43
C LEU A 169 -3.30 -1.49 15.71
N LEU A 170 -3.59 -1.60 14.41
CA LEU A 170 -4.07 -0.47 13.60
C LEU A 170 -5.42 0.06 14.11
N LYS A 171 -6.34 -0.84 14.49
CA LYS A 171 -7.64 -0.47 15.06
C LYS A 171 -7.50 0.24 16.41
N SER A 172 -6.57 -0.22 17.28
CA SER A 172 -6.27 0.45 18.55
C SER A 172 -5.72 1.84 18.32
N TYR A 173 -4.70 1.95 17.47
CA TYR A 173 -4.09 3.24 17.11
C TYR A 173 -5.10 4.25 16.56
N THR A 174 -5.98 3.83 15.63
CA THR A 174 -7.01 4.73 15.08
C THR A 174 -7.98 5.22 16.16
N LYS A 175 -8.40 4.34 17.05
CA LYS A 175 -9.28 4.69 18.17
C LYS A 175 -8.63 5.69 19.14
N GLU A 176 -7.37 5.44 19.50
CA GLU A 176 -6.61 6.29 20.45
C GLU A 176 -6.31 7.68 19.88
N ASN A 177 -6.19 7.79 18.56
CA ASN A 177 -5.85 9.04 17.89
C ASN A 177 -7.03 9.72 17.19
N GLY A 178 -8.26 9.23 17.38
CA GLY A 178 -9.46 9.82 16.78
C GLY A 178 -9.49 9.76 15.24
N LEU A 179 -8.89 8.71 14.67
CA LEU A 179 -8.85 8.46 13.23
C LEU A 179 -9.95 7.48 12.81
N VAL A 180 -10.27 7.47 11.53
CA VAL A 180 -11.25 6.54 10.97
C VAL A 180 -10.58 5.21 10.58
N TYR A 181 -11.21 4.09 10.97
CA TYR A 181 -10.81 2.74 10.61
C TYR A 181 -11.83 2.12 9.66
N ALA A 182 -11.39 1.74 8.44
CA ALA A 182 -12.23 1.04 7.47
C ALA A 182 -12.04 -0.47 7.59
N ASP A 183 -13.05 -1.17 8.12
CA ASP A 183 -12.99 -2.61 8.44
C ASP A 183 -13.42 -3.47 7.26
N TYR A 184 -12.54 -3.69 6.29
CA TYR A 184 -12.76 -4.66 5.20
C TYR A 184 -12.68 -6.10 5.70
N PHE A 185 -11.78 -6.37 6.67
CA PHE A 185 -11.53 -7.72 7.16
C PHE A 185 -12.82 -8.40 7.61
N SER A 186 -13.59 -7.75 8.47
CA SER A 186 -14.83 -8.32 9.04
C SER A 186 -15.88 -8.64 7.97
N ALA A 187 -15.94 -7.89 6.88
CA ALA A 187 -16.89 -8.11 5.79
C ALA A 187 -16.46 -9.28 4.86
N MET A 188 -15.16 -9.55 4.77
CA MET A 188 -14.58 -10.41 3.73
C MET A 188 -14.00 -11.72 4.27
N VAL A 189 -13.92 -11.90 5.60
CA VAL A 189 -13.31 -13.07 6.24
C VAL A 189 -14.21 -14.30 6.21
N ASN A 190 -13.63 -15.47 5.91
CA ASN A 190 -14.26 -16.78 6.03
C ASN A 190 -13.99 -17.43 7.41
N ASN A 191 -14.45 -18.67 7.58
CA ASN A 191 -14.35 -19.42 8.85
C ASN A 191 -12.93 -19.91 9.21
N VAL A 192 -11.96 -19.78 8.29
CA VAL A 192 -10.54 -20.13 8.52
C VAL A 192 -9.62 -18.89 8.52
N ASN A 193 -10.19 -17.70 8.75
CA ASN A 193 -9.48 -16.42 8.74
C ASN A 193 -8.85 -16.04 7.38
N GLY A 194 -9.34 -16.63 6.29
CA GLY A 194 -8.95 -16.34 4.92
C GLY A 194 -9.97 -15.46 4.21
N LEU A 195 -9.63 -15.01 3.00
CA LEU A 195 -10.55 -14.35 2.10
C LEU A 195 -11.64 -15.35 1.67
N LYS A 196 -12.91 -14.93 1.65
CA LYS A 196 -14.00 -15.71 1.07
C LYS A 196 -13.71 -16.00 -0.40
N GLU A 197 -13.87 -17.25 -0.84
CA GLU A 197 -13.53 -17.68 -2.22
C GLU A 197 -14.28 -16.87 -3.28
N GLU A 198 -15.56 -16.58 -3.05
CA GLU A 198 -16.39 -15.81 -3.97
C GLU A 198 -15.95 -14.33 -4.11
N LEU A 199 -15.11 -13.84 -3.20
CA LEU A 199 -14.62 -12.45 -3.18
C LEU A 199 -13.18 -12.30 -3.71
N GLY A 200 -12.48 -13.40 -4.00
CA GLY A 200 -11.07 -13.39 -4.41
C GLY A 200 -10.82 -14.01 -5.78
N ASN A 201 -9.77 -13.57 -6.46
CA ASN A 201 -9.18 -14.28 -7.60
C ASN A 201 -8.19 -15.35 -7.12
N ASP A 202 -7.62 -15.10 -5.96
CA ASP A 202 -6.71 -15.96 -5.23
C ASP A 202 -6.91 -15.69 -3.72
N PRO A 203 -6.23 -16.40 -2.81
CA PRO A 203 -6.39 -16.22 -1.36
C PRO A 203 -6.03 -14.83 -0.81
N VAL A 204 -5.57 -13.89 -1.64
CA VAL A 204 -5.07 -12.56 -1.22
C VAL A 204 -5.74 -11.40 -1.97
N HIS A 205 -5.98 -11.57 -3.28
CA HIS A 205 -6.43 -10.50 -4.15
C HIS A 205 -7.94 -10.55 -4.41
N PRO A 206 -8.68 -9.47 -4.12
CA PRO A 206 -10.10 -9.38 -4.42
C PRO A 206 -10.36 -9.50 -5.93
N ASN A 207 -11.46 -10.13 -6.26
CA ASN A 207 -12.11 -10.03 -7.58
C ASN A 207 -13.10 -8.86 -7.60
N GLU A 208 -13.88 -8.71 -8.68
CA GLU A 208 -14.88 -7.66 -8.81
C GLU A 208 -15.88 -7.66 -7.63
N SER A 209 -16.37 -8.84 -7.23
CA SER A 209 -17.30 -8.98 -6.10
C SER A 209 -16.66 -8.52 -4.78
N GLY A 210 -15.37 -8.80 -4.60
CA GLY A 210 -14.61 -8.31 -3.44
C GLY A 210 -14.53 -6.78 -3.39
N TYR A 211 -14.24 -6.13 -4.51
CA TYR A 211 -14.24 -4.66 -4.57
C TYR A 211 -15.63 -4.07 -4.36
N ILE A 212 -16.69 -4.69 -4.86
CA ILE A 212 -18.09 -4.26 -4.61
C ILE A 212 -18.40 -4.25 -3.10
N ILE A 213 -17.86 -5.20 -2.33
CA ILE A 213 -17.99 -5.19 -0.86
C ILE A 213 -17.16 -4.08 -0.21
N MET A 214 -15.97 -3.77 -0.75
CA MET A 214 -15.07 -2.75 -0.19
C MET A 214 -15.59 -1.31 -0.43
N GLU A 215 -16.21 -1.05 -1.58
CA GLU A 215 -16.66 0.30 -1.99
C GLU A 215 -17.57 0.98 -0.97
N PRO A 216 -18.69 0.40 -0.50
CA PRO A 216 -19.57 1.08 0.46
C PRO A 216 -18.90 1.30 1.82
N ILE A 217 -17.98 0.45 2.23
CA ILE A 217 -17.25 0.59 3.49
C ILE A 217 -16.35 1.83 3.44
N ILE A 218 -15.58 1.98 2.37
CA ILE A 218 -14.68 3.11 2.25
C ILE A 218 -15.42 4.42 1.94
N GLN A 219 -16.48 4.38 1.13
CA GLN A 219 -17.30 5.55 0.86
C GLN A 219 -17.95 6.10 2.14
N LYS A 220 -18.44 5.21 3.00
CA LYS A 220 -18.95 5.61 4.32
C LYS A 220 -17.86 6.29 5.15
N ALA A 221 -16.67 5.71 5.23
CA ALA A 221 -15.54 6.25 5.98
C ALA A 221 -15.07 7.62 5.43
N ILE A 222 -15.05 7.79 4.10
CA ILE A 222 -14.71 9.07 3.46
C ILE A 222 -15.76 10.12 3.79
N LYS A 223 -17.05 9.77 3.70
CA LYS A 223 -18.16 10.67 4.00
C LYS A 223 -18.20 11.13 5.47
N GLU A 224 -17.69 10.33 6.40
CA GLU A 224 -17.57 10.73 7.81
C GLU A 224 -16.53 11.84 8.01
N LEU A 225 -15.60 12.00 7.07
CA LEU A 225 -14.51 12.96 7.15
C LEU A 225 -14.73 14.22 6.29
N LEU A 226 -15.47 14.16 5.21
CA LEU A 226 -15.74 15.28 4.31
C LEU A 226 -17.02 16.02 4.71
#